data_71e7b0ca60cd82a6b1f0c75c3c69ba25
#
_entry.id   71e7b0ca60cd82a6b1f0c75c3c69ba25
#
_cell.length_a   1.000
_cell.length_b   1.000
_cell.length_c   1.000
_cell.angle_alpha   90.00
_cell.angle_beta   90.00
_cell.angle_gamma   90.00
#
_symmetry.space_group_name_H-M   'P 1'
#
loop_
_entity.id
_entity.type
_entity.pdbx_description
1 polymer ?
#
loop_
_entity_poly.entity_id
_entity_poly.type
_entity_poly.pdbx_seq_one_letter_code
_entity_poly.pdbx_strand_id
1 'polypeptide(L)'
;ILKFALSEKNIVTATKYLKVLPVIKKLIVYLNIPAPSEERGAALWHKDDFGYKSLDLFLAVSDININSGPLYYLKAKKELGVFLKIKNIIKNALPGERNKVTLESFSNYFDKDKIGALIGKSGTGVFIDSFTTYHRGGYCKSENRIMLRISYQTPDTKRGQQPYNQQEFAYYPKIKKKDIKNIFHRYILFKDRNKFLQFIKIDKIILSFIKIFHYKL
;
A
#
# COMPACT_ATOMS: atom_id res chain seq x y z
N ILE A 1 10.08 8.12 10.35
CA ILE A 1 9.09 7.42 9.51
C ILE A 1 7.78 8.21 9.46
N LEU A 2 7.20 8.58 10.62
CA LEU A 2 5.90 9.28 10.66
C LEU A 2 5.91 10.61 9.90
N LYS A 3 6.94 11.45 10.09
CA LYS A 3 7.12 12.69 9.31
C LYS A 3 7.13 12.43 7.82
N PHE A 4 7.80 11.37 7.39
CA PHE A 4 7.83 10.96 5.99
C PHE A 4 6.44 10.52 5.49
N ALA A 5 5.72 9.69 6.26
CA ALA A 5 4.37 9.25 5.92
C ALA A 5 3.38 10.43 5.80
N LEU A 6 3.56 11.45 6.63
CA LEU A 6 2.73 12.67 6.65
C LEU A 6 3.31 13.80 5.77
N SER A 7 4.36 13.54 4.99
CA SER A 7 4.91 14.55 4.09
C SER A 7 3.87 15.00 3.06
N GLU A 8 3.90 16.26 2.70
CA GLU A 8 2.99 16.84 1.71
C GLU A 8 2.97 16.03 0.41
N LYS A 9 4.15 15.68 -0.12
CA LYS A 9 4.28 14.87 -1.33
C LYS A 9 3.49 13.58 -1.26
N ASN A 10 3.61 12.82 -0.17
CA ASN A 10 2.93 11.55 -0.01
C ASN A 10 1.42 11.73 0.17
N ILE A 11 1.01 12.69 0.99
CA ILE A 11 -0.43 12.97 1.23
C ILE A 11 -1.10 13.47 -0.05
N VAL A 12 -0.47 14.38 -0.79
CA VAL A 12 -1.00 14.89 -2.07
C VAL A 12 -1.12 13.76 -3.09
N THR A 13 -0.10 12.90 -3.21
CA THR A 13 -0.14 11.74 -4.11
C THR A 13 -1.30 10.82 -3.76
N ALA A 14 -1.44 10.45 -2.48
CA ALA A 14 -2.52 9.60 -2.01
C ALA A 14 -3.90 10.26 -2.22
N THR A 15 -4.03 11.55 -1.91
CA THR A 15 -5.28 12.32 -2.10
C THR A 15 -5.68 12.38 -3.58
N LYS A 16 -4.72 12.65 -4.48
CA LYS A 16 -4.98 12.67 -5.94
C LYS A 16 -5.48 11.31 -6.45
N TYR A 17 -4.91 10.23 -5.95
CA TYR A 17 -5.31 8.87 -6.34
C TYR A 17 -6.66 8.47 -5.74
N LEU A 18 -6.81 8.64 -4.43
CA LEU A 18 -8.01 8.23 -3.69
C LEU A 18 -9.20 9.16 -3.90
N LYS A 19 -8.97 10.39 -4.38
CA LYS A 19 -9.96 11.48 -4.54
C LYS A 19 -10.57 11.96 -3.22
N VAL A 20 -9.92 11.67 -2.10
CA VAL A 20 -10.33 12.07 -0.76
C VAL A 20 -9.08 12.16 0.14
N LEU A 21 -9.13 12.95 1.20
CA LEU A 21 -8.05 12.98 2.18
C LEU A 21 -7.91 11.60 2.82
N PRO A 22 -6.74 10.95 2.70
CA PRO A 22 -6.57 9.58 3.16
C PRO A 22 -6.53 9.47 4.68
N VAL A 23 -6.73 8.25 5.18
CA VAL A 23 -6.27 7.83 6.50
C VAL A 23 -5.09 6.87 6.35
N ILE A 24 -4.13 6.92 7.27
CA ILE A 24 -3.06 5.93 7.31
C ILE A 24 -3.58 4.69 8.05
N LYS A 25 -3.64 3.58 7.34
CA LYS A 25 -4.09 2.30 7.89
C LYS A 25 -2.92 1.46 8.41
N LYS A 26 -1.82 1.43 7.66
CA LYS A 26 -0.63 0.67 8.02
C LYS A 26 0.62 1.53 7.88
N LEU A 27 1.55 1.31 8.78
CA LEU A 27 2.87 1.90 8.76
C LEU A 27 3.82 0.86 9.35
N ILE A 28 4.37 0.00 8.51
CA ILE A 28 5.07 -1.21 8.90
C ILE A 28 6.44 -1.24 8.25
N VAL A 29 7.44 -1.61 9.05
CA VAL A 29 8.76 -1.97 8.53
C VAL A 29 8.89 -3.49 8.57
N TYR A 30 9.18 -4.09 7.44
CA TYR A 30 9.43 -5.52 7.30
C TYR A 30 10.92 -5.76 7.24
N LEU A 31 11.41 -6.67 8.06
CA LEU A 31 12.69 -7.34 7.87
C LEU A 31 12.41 -8.74 7.29
N ASN A 32 12.87 -8.99 6.08
CA ASN A 32 12.86 -10.31 5.48
C ASN A 32 14.29 -10.84 5.45
N ILE A 33 14.46 -12.04 5.91
CA ILE A 33 15.75 -12.76 5.95
C ILE A 33 15.74 -13.89 4.93
N PRO A 34 16.90 -14.36 4.46
CA PRO A 34 16.98 -15.56 3.65
C PRO A 34 16.30 -16.75 4.32
N ALA A 35 15.47 -17.42 3.56
CA ALA A 35 14.74 -18.60 4.01
C ALA A 35 14.47 -19.50 2.80
N PRO A 36 14.22 -20.81 3.02
CA PRO A 36 13.76 -21.70 1.95
C PRO A 36 12.56 -21.07 1.23
N SER A 37 12.55 -21.18 -0.12
CA SER A 37 11.48 -20.63 -0.92
C SER A 37 10.22 -21.46 -0.75
N GLU A 38 9.22 -20.92 -0.05
CA GLU A 38 7.92 -21.55 0.07
C GLU A 38 6.84 -20.64 -0.55
N GLU A 39 6.07 -21.19 -1.46
CA GLU A 39 4.93 -20.51 -2.07
C GLU A 39 3.75 -20.46 -1.10
N ARG A 40 3.81 -19.57 -0.13
CA ARG A 40 2.73 -19.37 0.85
C ARG A 40 2.52 -17.89 1.18
N GLY A 41 1.33 -17.57 1.65
CA GLY A 41 1.03 -16.24 2.18
C GLY A 41 1.28 -15.11 1.19
N ALA A 42 2.08 -14.13 1.59
CA ALA A 42 2.41 -12.95 0.78
C ALA A 42 3.42 -13.24 -0.35
N ALA A 43 4.00 -14.43 -0.42
CA ALA A 43 4.88 -14.85 -1.52
C ALA A 43 4.09 -15.33 -2.74
N LEU A 44 2.81 -15.66 -2.58
CA LEU A 44 1.89 -15.90 -3.68
C LEU A 44 1.41 -14.59 -4.31
N TRP A 45 1.07 -14.62 -5.59
CA TRP A 45 0.41 -13.50 -6.23
C TRP A 45 -0.98 -13.28 -5.65
N HIS A 46 -1.23 -12.09 -5.11
CA HIS A 46 -2.49 -11.77 -4.43
C HIS A 46 -2.87 -10.30 -4.61
N LYS A 47 -4.09 -10.01 -4.24
CA LYS A 47 -4.60 -8.67 -3.99
C LYS A 47 -4.94 -8.57 -2.51
N ASP A 48 -4.68 -7.41 -1.92
CA ASP A 48 -5.10 -7.15 -0.55
C ASP A 48 -6.62 -6.98 -0.47
N ASP A 49 -7.23 -7.52 0.57
CA ASP A 49 -8.68 -7.39 0.83
C ASP A 49 -8.95 -6.36 1.93
N PHE A 50 -8.51 -5.12 1.71
CA PHE A 50 -8.61 -4.03 2.71
C PHE A 50 -9.47 -2.88 2.23
N GLY A 51 -10.76 -3.12 1.98
CA GLY A 51 -11.70 -2.06 1.68
C GLY A 51 -11.85 -1.71 0.21
N TYR A 52 -12.43 -0.54 -0.10
CA TYR A 52 -12.81 -0.16 -1.46
C TYR A 52 -11.66 0.42 -2.28
N LYS A 53 -10.72 1.14 -1.64
CA LYS A 53 -9.61 1.77 -2.33
C LYS A 53 -8.46 2.03 -1.38
N SER A 54 -7.28 1.64 -1.80
CA SER A 54 -6.03 1.88 -1.07
C SER A 54 -4.93 2.31 -2.02
N LEU A 55 -3.96 3.01 -1.48
CA LEU A 55 -2.70 3.29 -2.16
C LEU A 55 -1.58 3.01 -1.18
N ASP A 56 -0.79 2.00 -1.45
CA ASP A 56 0.33 1.62 -0.63
C ASP A 56 1.63 2.16 -1.21
N LEU A 57 2.41 2.83 -0.39
CA LEU A 57 3.80 3.14 -0.68
C LEU A 57 4.68 2.04 -0.12
N PHE A 58 5.38 1.33 -0.99
CA PHE A 58 6.47 0.44 -0.63
C PHE A 58 7.79 1.15 -0.89
N LEU A 59 8.62 1.25 0.14
CA LEU A 59 9.89 1.97 0.11
C LEU A 59 11.03 1.06 0.57
N ALA A 60 12.07 0.96 -0.23
CA ALA A 60 13.31 0.29 0.10
C ALA A 60 14.02 1.05 1.23
N VAL A 61 14.20 0.42 2.38
CA VAL A 61 15.00 0.94 3.50
C VAL A 61 16.45 0.46 3.40
N SER A 62 16.66 -0.77 2.94
CA SER A 62 17.94 -1.27 2.45
C SER A 62 17.98 -1.27 0.93
N ASP A 63 19.16 -1.42 0.32
CA ASP A 63 19.26 -1.71 -1.11
C ASP A 63 18.49 -2.99 -1.43
N ILE A 64 17.78 -3.01 -2.55
CA ILE A 64 17.01 -4.18 -3.01
C ILE A 64 17.50 -4.61 -4.39
N ASN A 65 17.89 -5.86 -4.47
CA ASN A 65 18.27 -6.55 -5.70
C ASN A 65 17.52 -7.89 -5.83
N ILE A 66 17.84 -8.67 -6.85
CA ILE A 66 17.17 -9.96 -7.10
C ILE A 66 17.39 -11.00 -5.99
N ASN A 67 18.51 -10.91 -5.25
CA ASN A 67 18.85 -11.84 -4.18
C ASN A 67 18.20 -11.46 -2.83
N SER A 68 17.85 -10.21 -2.65
CA SER A 68 17.10 -9.73 -1.49
C SER A 68 15.57 -9.88 -1.64
N GLY A 69 15.10 -10.46 -2.76
CA GLY A 69 13.69 -10.79 -2.97
C GLY A 69 12.78 -9.57 -3.13
N PRO A 70 12.84 -8.88 -4.27
CA PRO A 70 12.07 -7.65 -4.49
C PRO A 70 10.56 -7.87 -4.39
N LEU A 71 9.82 -6.79 -4.14
CA LEU A 71 8.38 -6.77 -4.35
C LEU A 71 8.10 -6.80 -5.85
N TYR A 72 7.31 -7.76 -6.29
CA TYR A 72 6.82 -7.85 -7.66
C TYR A 72 5.37 -7.36 -7.75
N TYR A 73 5.02 -6.73 -8.87
CA TYR A 73 3.67 -6.23 -9.11
C TYR A 73 3.32 -6.24 -10.60
N LEU A 74 2.04 -6.42 -10.90
CA LEU A 74 1.53 -6.38 -12.25
C LEU A 74 1.37 -4.92 -12.72
N LYS A 75 2.05 -4.52 -13.79
CA LYS A 75 1.97 -3.17 -14.38
C LYS A 75 0.68 -2.96 -15.20
N ALA A 76 -0.11 -3.99 -15.40
CA ALA A 76 -1.24 -3.93 -16.31
C ALA A 76 -2.26 -2.86 -15.91
N LYS A 77 -2.63 -2.05 -16.89
CA LYS A 77 -3.81 -1.20 -16.82
C LYS A 77 -5.07 -2.07 -16.73
N LYS A 78 -6.20 -1.48 -16.34
CA LYS A 78 -7.52 -2.14 -16.31
C LYS A 78 -7.98 -2.52 -17.73
N GLU A 79 -7.42 -3.56 -18.29
CA GLU A 79 -7.86 -4.12 -19.56
C GLU A 79 -8.84 -5.28 -19.30
N LEU A 80 -9.91 -5.35 -20.07
CA LEU A 80 -10.93 -6.40 -19.96
C LEU A 80 -10.30 -7.80 -20.09
N GLY A 81 -9.32 -7.96 -20.97
CA GLY A 81 -8.59 -9.21 -21.16
C GLY A 81 -7.81 -9.65 -19.91
N VAL A 82 -7.25 -8.70 -19.14
CA VAL A 82 -6.58 -8.96 -17.87
C VAL A 82 -7.59 -9.46 -16.83
N PHE A 83 -8.77 -8.86 -16.77
CA PHE A 83 -9.82 -9.28 -15.86
C PHE A 83 -10.28 -10.72 -16.12
N LEU A 84 -10.49 -11.09 -17.39
CA LEU A 84 -10.91 -12.45 -17.78
C LEU A 84 -9.81 -13.49 -17.48
N LYS A 85 -8.56 -13.16 -17.77
CA LYS A 85 -7.40 -14.02 -17.42
C LYS A 85 -7.35 -14.23 -15.90
N ILE A 86 -7.48 -13.18 -15.10
CA ILE A 86 -7.49 -13.24 -13.66
C ILE A 86 -8.64 -14.08 -13.13
N LYS A 87 -9.85 -13.97 -13.69
CA LYS A 87 -11.00 -14.78 -13.31
C LYS A 87 -10.74 -16.28 -13.49
N ASN A 88 -10.06 -16.65 -14.57
CA ASN A 88 -9.67 -18.04 -14.82
C ASN A 88 -8.59 -18.53 -13.85
N ILE A 89 -7.62 -17.66 -13.51
CA ILE A 89 -6.58 -18.00 -12.53
C ILE A 89 -7.20 -18.24 -11.14
N ILE A 90 -8.14 -17.42 -10.71
CA ILE A 90 -8.77 -17.53 -9.38
C ILE A 90 -9.54 -18.87 -9.25
N LYS A 91 -10.08 -19.42 -10.34
CA LYS A 91 -10.73 -20.73 -10.32
C LYS A 91 -9.78 -21.86 -9.93
N ASN A 92 -8.48 -21.68 -10.22
CA ASN A 92 -7.40 -22.63 -9.92
C ASN A 92 -6.60 -22.24 -8.67
N ALA A 93 -7.16 -21.35 -7.82
CA ALA A 93 -6.51 -20.97 -6.57
C ALA A 93 -6.35 -22.16 -5.64
N LEU A 94 -5.26 -22.17 -4.88
CA LEU A 94 -5.01 -23.21 -3.89
C LEU A 94 -6.12 -23.30 -2.85
N PRO A 95 -6.56 -24.50 -2.45
CA PRO A 95 -7.53 -24.66 -1.37
C PRO A 95 -7.10 -23.91 -0.11
N GLY A 96 -8.00 -23.12 0.47
CA GLY A 96 -7.74 -22.32 1.66
C GLY A 96 -7.06 -20.95 1.44
N GLU A 97 -6.46 -20.69 0.26
CA GLU A 97 -5.77 -19.46 -0.10
C GLU A 97 -6.63 -18.60 -1.04
N ARG A 98 -7.74 -18.06 -0.52
CA ARG A 98 -8.66 -17.20 -1.29
C ARG A 98 -7.92 -16.08 -2.02
N ASN A 99 -8.11 -15.99 -3.35
CA ASN A 99 -7.54 -14.95 -4.21
C ASN A 99 -6.00 -14.97 -4.33
N LYS A 100 -5.34 -16.06 -3.99
CA LYS A 100 -3.90 -16.22 -4.15
C LYS A 100 -3.57 -17.25 -5.22
N VAL A 101 -2.54 -16.96 -5.99
CA VAL A 101 -2.16 -17.70 -7.19
C VAL A 101 -0.67 -18.02 -7.13
N THR A 102 -0.30 -19.24 -7.53
CA THR A 102 1.11 -19.66 -7.61
C THR A 102 1.88 -18.87 -8.66
N LEU A 103 3.22 -18.89 -8.56
CA LEU A 103 4.09 -18.27 -9.55
C LEU A 103 3.89 -18.87 -10.94
N GLU A 104 3.80 -20.18 -11.02
CA GLU A 104 3.59 -20.91 -12.26
C GLU A 104 2.26 -20.52 -12.91
N SER A 105 1.16 -20.63 -12.17
CA SER A 105 -0.16 -20.26 -12.67
C SER A 105 -0.21 -18.81 -13.15
N PHE A 106 0.48 -17.89 -12.47
CA PHE A 106 0.50 -16.49 -12.87
C PHE A 106 1.33 -16.25 -14.12
N SER A 107 2.51 -16.90 -14.24
CA SER A 107 3.41 -16.74 -15.36
C SER A 107 2.85 -17.29 -16.69
N ASN A 108 1.93 -18.26 -16.61
CA ASN A 108 1.23 -18.80 -17.79
C ASN A 108 0.24 -17.80 -18.41
N TYR A 109 -0.15 -16.74 -17.68
CA TYR A 109 -1.13 -15.75 -18.15
C TYR A 109 -0.54 -14.36 -18.42
N PHE A 110 0.61 -14.05 -17.84
CA PHE A 110 1.20 -12.70 -17.94
C PHE A 110 2.66 -12.77 -18.36
N ASP A 111 2.99 -12.02 -19.41
CA ASP A 111 4.35 -11.87 -19.90
C ASP A 111 5.24 -11.16 -18.87
N LYS A 112 6.52 -11.47 -18.87
CA LYS A 112 7.51 -10.93 -17.94
C LYS A 112 7.64 -9.40 -18.02
N ASP A 113 7.43 -8.80 -19.18
CA ASP A 113 7.47 -7.35 -19.41
C ASP A 113 6.35 -6.59 -18.67
N LYS A 114 5.24 -7.28 -18.40
CA LYS A 114 4.11 -6.75 -17.61
C LYS A 114 4.33 -6.81 -16.10
N ILE A 115 5.38 -7.49 -15.65
CA ILE A 115 5.74 -7.60 -14.25
C ILE A 115 6.77 -6.52 -13.91
N GLY A 116 6.45 -5.68 -12.92
CA GLY A 116 7.39 -4.76 -12.30
C GLY A 116 8.04 -5.38 -11.07
N ALA A 117 9.24 -4.91 -10.76
CA ALA A 117 9.93 -5.26 -9.53
C ALA A 117 10.47 -4.00 -8.85
N LEU A 118 10.33 -3.90 -7.54
CA LEU A 118 10.94 -2.84 -6.75
C LEU A 118 12.40 -3.23 -6.49
N ILE A 119 13.28 -2.79 -7.36
CA ILE A 119 14.74 -2.96 -7.29
C ILE A 119 15.38 -1.58 -7.29
N GLY A 120 16.40 -1.38 -6.48
CA GLY A 120 17.15 -0.13 -6.41
C GLY A 120 17.80 0.11 -5.06
N LYS A 121 18.42 1.27 -4.96
CA LYS A 121 19.05 1.76 -3.73
C LYS A 121 18.02 2.08 -2.66
N SER A 122 18.47 2.11 -1.41
CA SER A 122 17.70 2.66 -0.30
C SER A 122 17.07 4.01 -0.69
N GLY A 123 15.79 4.21 -0.37
CA GLY A 123 14.99 5.36 -0.81
C GLY A 123 14.21 5.15 -2.11
N THR A 124 14.48 4.09 -2.89
CA THR A 124 13.65 3.72 -4.04
C THR A 124 12.28 3.26 -3.56
N GLY A 125 11.21 3.75 -4.18
CA GLY A 125 9.86 3.39 -3.78
C GLY A 125 8.87 3.31 -4.94
N VAL A 126 7.76 2.62 -4.70
CA VAL A 126 6.65 2.49 -5.65
C VAL A 126 5.32 2.65 -4.93
N PHE A 127 4.40 3.38 -5.55
CA PHE A 127 3.01 3.42 -5.12
C PHE A 127 2.19 2.36 -5.88
N ILE A 128 1.50 1.52 -5.15
CA ILE A 128 0.67 0.44 -5.70
C ILE A 128 -0.71 0.50 -5.05
N ASP A 129 -1.76 0.43 -5.87
CA ASP A 129 -3.09 0.09 -5.36
C ASP A 129 -3.15 -1.41 -5.12
N SER A 130 -2.79 -1.83 -3.92
CA SER A 130 -2.71 -3.25 -3.55
C SER A 130 -4.07 -3.96 -3.56
N PHE A 131 -5.17 -3.21 -3.52
CA PHE A 131 -6.53 -3.76 -3.64
C PHE A 131 -6.87 -4.16 -5.09
N THR A 132 -6.38 -3.41 -6.08
CA THR A 132 -6.68 -3.69 -7.50
C THR A 132 -5.53 -4.36 -8.25
N THR A 133 -4.29 -4.18 -7.79
CA THR A 133 -3.08 -4.67 -8.45
C THR A 133 -2.60 -5.97 -7.83
N TYR A 134 -2.41 -7.01 -8.65
CA TYR A 134 -1.74 -8.22 -8.22
C TYR A 134 -0.29 -7.92 -7.86
N HIS A 135 0.11 -8.37 -6.69
CA HIS A 135 1.48 -8.21 -6.19
C HIS A 135 1.88 -9.39 -5.31
N ARG A 136 3.18 -9.52 -5.06
CA ARG A 136 3.75 -10.51 -4.17
C ARG A 136 5.11 -10.09 -3.62
N GLY A 137 5.49 -10.60 -2.46
CA GLY A 137 6.86 -10.54 -1.98
C GLY A 137 7.74 -11.55 -2.72
N GLY A 138 8.96 -11.14 -3.09
CA GLY A 138 9.98 -12.08 -3.54
C GLY A 138 10.64 -12.79 -2.36
N TYR A 139 11.29 -13.91 -2.65
CA TYR A 139 12.08 -14.65 -1.67
C TYR A 139 13.46 -14.03 -1.51
N CYS A 140 13.86 -13.77 -0.27
CA CYS A 140 15.24 -13.42 0.04
C CYS A 140 16.10 -14.68 -0.10
N LYS A 141 16.99 -14.71 -1.09
CA LYS A 141 17.84 -15.87 -1.41
C LYS A 141 19.09 -15.89 -0.54
N SER A 142 19.82 -14.80 -0.52
CA SER A 142 21.10 -14.67 0.21
C SER A 142 21.25 -13.35 0.93
N GLU A 143 20.39 -12.38 0.69
CA GLU A 143 20.45 -11.03 1.26
C GLU A 143 19.19 -10.66 1.99
N ASN A 144 19.32 -9.94 3.10
CA ASN A 144 18.19 -9.39 3.83
C ASN A 144 17.53 -8.26 3.04
N ARG A 145 16.23 -8.06 3.26
CA ARG A 145 15.49 -6.92 2.77
C ARG A 145 14.80 -6.19 3.91
N ILE A 146 15.04 -4.90 4.01
CA ILE A 146 14.27 -4.01 4.89
C ILE A 146 13.41 -3.11 4.02
N MET A 147 12.10 -3.16 4.23
CA MET A 147 11.13 -2.41 3.45
C MET A 147 10.09 -1.75 4.34
N LEU A 148 9.82 -0.48 4.09
CA LEU A 148 8.72 0.26 4.71
C LEU A 148 7.47 0.16 3.83
N ARG A 149 6.32 -0.15 4.43
CA ARG A 149 5.01 -0.03 3.80
C ARG A 149 4.17 1.01 4.54
N ILE A 150 3.60 1.92 3.78
CA ILE A 150 2.62 2.90 4.25
C ILE A 150 1.33 2.70 3.46
N SER A 151 0.24 2.35 4.13
CA SER A 151 -1.06 2.16 3.49
C SER A 151 -1.95 3.38 3.72
N TYR A 152 -2.23 4.11 2.65
CA TYR A 152 -3.21 5.19 2.60
C TYR A 152 -4.54 4.63 2.10
N GLN A 153 -5.62 4.88 2.83
CA GLN A 153 -6.95 4.36 2.50
C GLN A 153 -8.03 5.43 2.57
N THR A 154 -9.14 5.17 1.90
CA THR A 154 -10.33 5.98 2.07
C THR A 154 -10.90 5.80 3.48
N PRO A 155 -11.46 6.85 4.10
CA PRO A 155 -11.94 6.79 5.49
C PRO A 155 -13.14 5.88 5.73
N ASP A 156 -13.86 5.53 4.66
CA ASP A 156 -15.12 4.76 4.65
C ASP A 156 -14.94 3.25 4.51
N THR A 157 -13.71 2.76 4.50
CA THR A 157 -13.44 1.32 4.40
C THR A 157 -14.15 0.53 5.49
N LYS A 158 -15.08 -0.34 5.10
CA LYS A 158 -15.92 -1.13 6.04
C LYS A 158 -15.13 -2.23 6.75
N ARG A 159 -14.20 -2.90 6.07
CA ARG A 159 -13.37 -3.94 6.69
C ARG A 159 -12.17 -3.31 7.38
N GLY A 160 -11.99 -3.64 8.65
CA GLY A 160 -10.92 -3.12 9.47
C GLY A 160 -11.11 -1.63 9.79
N GLN A 161 -12.32 -1.21 10.06
CA GLN A 161 -12.69 0.14 10.54
C GLN A 161 -12.06 0.50 11.89
N GLN A 162 -11.25 -0.36 12.42
CA GLN A 162 -10.45 0.05 13.56
C GLN A 162 -9.58 1.23 13.11
N PRO A 163 -9.73 2.42 13.72
CA PRO A 163 -8.73 3.45 13.58
C PRO A 163 -7.40 2.78 13.84
N TYR A 164 -6.33 3.34 13.30
CA TYR A 164 -4.97 2.94 13.62
C TYR A 164 -4.93 2.23 14.97
N ASN A 165 -5.01 0.88 14.93
CA ASN A 165 -5.12 0.12 16.16
C ASN A 165 -3.71 -0.03 16.72
N GLN A 166 -3.46 0.67 17.81
CA GLN A 166 -2.17 0.63 18.49
C GLN A 166 -1.70 -0.80 18.83
N GLN A 167 -2.62 -1.76 18.86
CA GLN A 167 -2.31 -3.17 19.13
C GLN A 167 -1.68 -3.92 17.94
N GLU A 168 -1.95 -3.49 16.68
CA GLU A 168 -1.32 -4.10 15.51
C GLU A 168 0.11 -3.59 15.29
N PHE A 169 0.54 -2.55 16.01
CA PHE A 169 1.83 -1.89 15.85
C PHE A 169 2.61 -1.89 17.16
N ALA A 170 3.03 -3.09 17.58
CA ALA A 170 3.77 -3.29 18.83
C ALA A 170 5.06 -2.45 18.96
N TYR A 171 5.57 -1.89 17.86
CA TYR A 171 6.81 -1.11 17.80
C TYR A 171 6.60 0.40 17.62
N TYR A 172 5.36 0.87 17.61
CA TYR A 172 5.09 2.31 17.48
C TYR A 172 5.13 2.99 18.84
N PRO A 173 5.88 4.08 18.99
CA PRO A 173 5.71 4.92 20.17
C PRO A 173 4.24 5.34 20.23
N LYS A 174 3.61 5.17 21.39
CA LYS A 174 2.20 5.55 21.61
C LYS A 174 2.05 7.04 21.33
N ILE A 175 1.68 7.37 20.08
CA ILE A 175 1.41 8.76 19.69
C ILE A 175 0.09 9.15 20.34
N LYS A 176 0.15 10.10 21.26
CA LYS A 176 -1.06 10.64 21.87
C LYS A 176 -1.65 11.68 20.93
N LYS A 177 -2.96 11.60 20.69
CA LYS A 177 -3.68 12.54 19.85
C LYS A 177 -3.41 14.01 20.23
N LYS A 178 -3.27 14.32 21.53
CA LYS A 178 -2.95 15.64 22.04
C LYS A 178 -1.60 16.18 21.59
N ASP A 179 -0.66 15.30 21.25
CA ASP A 179 0.70 15.67 20.85
C ASP A 179 0.77 16.08 19.37
N ILE A 180 -0.29 15.82 18.59
CA ILE A 180 -0.38 16.19 17.18
C ILE A 180 -1.13 17.52 17.05
N LYS A 181 -0.38 18.61 16.84
CA LYS A 181 -0.96 19.96 16.71
C LYS A 181 -1.73 20.16 15.41
N ASN A 182 -1.23 19.61 14.29
CA ASN A 182 -1.85 19.77 12.99
C ASN A 182 -3.15 18.97 12.87
N ILE A 183 -4.27 19.63 12.59
CA ILE A 183 -5.60 19.03 12.52
C ILE A 183 -5.73 18.01 11.38
N PHE A 184 -5.09 18.23 10.24
CA PHE A 184 -5.09 17.29 9.12
C PHE A 184 -4.30 16.03 9.47
N HIS A 185 -3.17 16.15 10.14
CA HIS A 185 -2.41 15.02 10.62
C HIS A 185 -3.20 14.22 11.67
N ARG A 186 -3.93 14.89 12.56
CA ARG A 186 -4.83 14.21 13.52
C ARG A 186 -5.92 13.43 12.81
N TYR A 187 -6.54 14.00 11.77
CA TYR A 187 -7.53 13.30 10.98
C TYR A 187 -6.93 12.08 10.26
N ILE A 188 -5.79 12.24 9.60
CA ILE A 188 -5.11 11.18 8.83
C ILE A 188 -4.73 9.99 9.73
N LEU A 189 -4.29 10.27 10.96
CA LEU A 189 -3.82 9.25 11.90
C LEU A 189 -4.94 8.62 12.72
N PHE A 190 -5.92 9.39 13.12
CA PHE A 190 -6.92 8.97 14.12
C PHE A 190 -8.35 8.96 13.62
N LYS A 191 -8.59 9.28 12.35
CA LYS A 191 -9.96 9.54 11.83
C LYS A 191 -10.70 10.56 12.71
N ASP A 192 -9.99 11.54 13.24
CA ASP A 192 -10.60 12.54 14.11
C ASP A 192 -11.61 13.38 13.32
N ARG A 193 -12.82 12.85 13.26
CA ARG A 193 -13.96 13.57 12.71
C ARG A 193 -14.39 14.59 13.73
N ASN A 194 -13.72 15.74 13.78
CA ASN A 194 -14.29 16.86 14.45
C ASN A 194 -15.65 17.15 13.78
N LYS A 195 -16.74 17.24 14.56
CA LYS A 195 -18.10 17.49 14.04
C LYS A 195 -18.14 18.65 13.05
N PHE A 196 -17.26 19.62 13.23
CA PHE A 196 -17.10 20.76 12.32
C PHE A 196 -16.66 20.36 10.91
N LEU A 197 -15.80 19.34 10.75
CA LEU A 197 -15.33 18.87 9.44
C LEU A 197 -16.38 18.02 8.69
N GLN A 198 -17.41 17.54 9.37
CA GLN A 198 -18.52 16.82 8.72
C GLN A 198 -19.41 17.75 7.87
N PHE A 199 -19.47 19.05 8.19
CA PHE A 199 -20.28 20.04 7.46
C PHE A 199 -19.54 20.70 6.31
N ILE A 200 -18.21 20.61 6.29
CA ILE A 200 -17.42 21.15 5.19
C ILE A 200 -17.29 20.02 4.17
N LYS A 201 -17.79 20.23 2.97
CA LYS A 201 -17.49 19.36 1.80
C LYS A 201 -15.98 19.44 1.56
N ILE A 202 -15.23 18.63 2.32
CA ILE A 202 -13.78 18.58 2.37
C ILE A 202 -13.18 18.49 0.95
N ASP A 203 -13.87 17.80 0.03
CA ASP A 203 -13.48 17.67 -1.38
C ASP A 203 -13.26 19.04 -2.07
N LYS A 204 -14.08 20.04 -1.77
CA LYS A 204 -13.93 21.38 -2.38
C LYS A 204 -12.79 22.19 -1.71
N ILE A 205 -12.59 22.02 -0.41
CA ILE A 205 -11.52 22.72 0.32
C ILE A 205 -10.17 22.13 -0.01
N ILE A 206 -10.03 20.81 -0.05
CA ILE A 206 -8.78 20.15 -0.41
C ILE A 206 -8.40 20.46 -1.86
N LEU A 207 -9.36 20.47 -2.79
CA LEU A 207 -9.10 20.87 -4.16
C LEU A 207 -8.71 22.35 -4.28
N SER A 208 -9.24 23.24 -3.44
CA SER A 208 -8.80 24.64 -3.41
C SER A 208 -7.42 24.80 -2.79
N PHE A 209 -7.08 24.07 -1.72
CA PHE A 209 -5.73 24.06 -1.15
C PHE A 209 -4.72 23.45 -2.14
N ILE A 210 -5.04 22.35 -2.80
CA ILE A 210 -4.19 21.77 -3.84
C ILE A 210 -3.98 22.76 -4.99
N LYS A 211 -4.98 23.54 -5.39
CA LYS A 211 -4.83 24.61 -6.39
C LYS A 211 -3.94 25.74 -5.91
N ILE A 212 -4.06 26.17 -4.67
CA ILE A 212 -3.23 27.26 -4.11
C ILE A 212 -1.75 26.86 -4.05
N PHE A 213 -1.44 25.60 -3.72
CA PHE A 213 -0.04 25.13 -3.69
C PHE A 213 0.53 24.78 -5.08
N HIS A 214 -0.31 24.52 -6.10
CA HIS A 214 0.17 24.31 -7.47
C HIS A 214 0.56 25.60 -8.20
N TYR A 215 0.21 26.76 -7.71
CA TYR A 215 0.61 28.06 -8.29
C TYR A 215 1.93 28.62 -7.73
N LYS A 216 2.61 27.89 -6.82
CA LYS A 216 3.88 28.31 -6.19
C LYS A 216 5.03 27.30 -6.36
N LEU A 217 4.98 26.45 -7.38
CA LEU A 217 6.11 25.60 -7.79
C LEU A 217 6.48 25.90 -9.23
#